data_b88840b2c1dc70e71e5ebc6407b7d090
#
_entry.id   b88840b2c1dc70e71e5ebc6407b7d090
#
_cell.length_a   1.000
_cell.length_b   1.000
_cell.length_c   1.000
_cell.angle_alpha   90.00
_cell.angle_beta   90.00
_cell.angle_gamma   90.00
#
_symmetry.space_group_name_H-M   'P 1'
#
loop_
_entity.id
_entity.type
_entity.pdbx_description
1 polymer ?
#
loop_
_entity_poly.entity_id
_entity_poly.type
_entity_poly.pdbx_seq_one_letter_code
_entity_poly.pdbx_strand_id
1 'polypeptide(L)'
;GIQSAERERAKKLEGYVLKFYEEAPQGLRERKLYDLHTAIRGSRFEKFAVYPFLHGQNWSKQQFEFLKACGANTVLLMQTPASTFSYFAAQSCKAHGFTIELGKARPFGQNDMSRFAEAAVALRALISGGELITTEFNEADFHLYEVRRSINKNTEAFKLHFADNIENFTTFELGTVLASDEGVEYKVEVEGEAIIFPNPKVAIGQRAMLMVKPVSVAGKVS
;
A
#
# COMPACT_ATOMS: atom_id res chain seq x y z
N GLY A 1 -6.88 20.48 -17.24
CA GLY A 1 -6.88 19.02 -17.21
C GLY A 1 -8.28 18.50 -17.49
N ILE A 2 -8.39 17.32 -18.10
CA ILE A 2 -9.67 16.66 -18.41
C ILE A 2 -10.44 16.48 -17.10
N GLN A 3 -11.61 17.11 -16.99
CA GLN A 3 -12.56 16.83 -15.89
C GLN A 3 -13.21 15.49 -16.17
N SER A 4 -13.13 14.56 -15.19
CA SER A 4 -13.87 13.30 -15.21
C SER A 4 -14.65 13.17 -13.91
N ALA A 5 -15.72 12.36 -13.92
CA ALA A 5 -16.54 12.10 -12.73
C ALA A 5 -15.68 11.54 -11.57
N GLU A 6 -14.68 10.70 -11.88
CA GLU A 6 -13.77 10.14 -10.90
C GLU A 6 -12.91 11.22 -10.24
N ARG A 7 -12.38 12.16 -11.01
CA ARG A 7 -11.59 13.29 -10.46
C ARG A 7 -12.42 14.22 -9.61
N GLU A 8 -13.64 14.51 -10.03
CA GLU A 8 -14.58 15.31 -9.23
C GLU A 8 -14.92 14.59 -7.91
N ARG A 9 -15.13 13.26 -7.98
CA ARG A 9 -15.36 12.44 -6.79
C ARG A 9 -14.16 12.43 -5.86
N ALA A 10 -12.95 12.23 -6.39
CA ALA A 10 -11.71 12.25 -5.61
C ALA A 10 -11.55 13.61 -4.89
N LYS A 11 -11.68 14.72 -5.61
CA LYS A 11 -11.62 16.08 -5.03
C LYS A 11 -12.65 16.30 -3.92
N LYS A 12 -13.86 15.76 -4.08
CA LYS A 12 -14.92 15.84 -3.08
C LYS A 12 -14.56 15.06 -1.81
N LEU A 13 -14.01 13.86 -1.95
CA LEU A 13 -13.55 13.04 -0.83
C LEU A 13 -12.37 13.70 -0.10
N GLU A 14 -11.40 14.24 -0.82
CA GLU A 14 -10.30 15.03 -0.26
C GLU A 14 -10.82 16.23 0.54
N GLY A 15 -11.81 16.94 -0.01
CA GLY A 15 -12.45 18.05 0.68
C GLY A 15 -13.14 17.65 1.98
N TYR A 16 -13.76 16.47 2.05
CA TYR A 16 -14.34 15.95 3.30
C TYR A 16 -13.28 15.63 4.35
N VAL A 17 -12.14 15.06 3.94
CA VAL A 17 -11.04 14.77 4.86
C VAL A 17 -10.42 16.06 5.41
N LEU A 18 -10.19 17.05 4.55
CA LEU A 18 -9.68 18.36 4.98
C LEU A 18 -10.62 18.98 6.02
N LYS A 19 -11.91 19.06 5.72
CA LYS A 19 -12.91 19.59 6.65
C LYS A 19 -12.95 18.83 7.97
N PHE A 20 -12.92 17.49 7.94
CA PHE A 20 -12.91 16.66 9.13
C PHE A 20 -11.73 16.98 10.05
N TYR A 21 -10.54 17.21 9.48
CA TYR A 21 -9.35 17.53 10.27
C TYR A 21 -9.27 19.00 10.68
N GLU A 22 -9.90 19.91 9.94
CA GLU A 22 -10.00 21.33 10.32
C GLU A 22 -10.81 21.53 11.61
N GLU A 23 -11.80 20.68 11.88
CA GLU A 23 -12.61 20.69 13.09
C GLU A 23 -11.82 20.32 14.36
N ALA A 24 -10.62 19.73 14.19
CA ALA A 24 -9.71 19.38 15.29
C ALA A 24 -8.38 20.14 15.13
N PRO A 25 -8.07 21.12 16.02
CA PRO A 25 -6.84 21.90 15.93
C PRO A 25 -5.59 21.03 15.87
N GLN A 26 -4.60 21.45 15.05
CA GLN A 26 -3.31 20.77 14.97
C GLN A 26 -2.62 20.77 16.35
N GLY A 27 -1.99 19.64 16.68
CA GLY A 27 -1.21 19.47 17.90
C GLY A 27 -2.00 18.97 19.12
N LEU A 28 -3.33 18.96 19.07
CA LEU A 28 -4.15 18.41 20.15
C LEU A 28 -4.51 16.94 19.97
N ARG A 29 -4.44 16.41 18.75
CA ARG A 29 -4.80 15.03 18.41
C ARG A 29 -3.93 14.48 17.30
N GLU A 30 -3.59 13.22 17.39
CA GLU A 30 -3.05 12.48 16.26
C GLU A 30 -4.10 12.35 15.15
N ARG A 31 -3.68 12.59 13.92
CA ARG A 31 -4.51 12.41 12.72
C ARG A 31 -4.19 11.08 12.08
N LYS A 32 -5.19 10.25 11.88
CA LYS A 32 -5.05 8.91 11.30
C LYS A 32 -6.05 8.72 10.17
N LEU A 33 -5.60 8.14 9.07
CA LEU A 33 -6.46 7.73 7.95
C LEU A 33 -6.04 6.34 7.50
N TYR A 34 -6.92 5.37 7.66
CA TYR A 34 -6.71 4.01 7.20
C TYR A 34 -7.69 3.70 6.09
N ASP A 35 -7.16 3.60 4.86
CA ASP A 35 -7.92 3.28 3.65
C ASP A 35 -7.92 1.76 3.47
N LEU A 36 -9.07 1.13 3.80
CA LEU A 36 -9.19 -0.32 3.84
C LEU A 36 -9.54 -0.87 2.47
N HIS A 37 -8.66 -1.71 1.94
CA HIS A 37 -8.77 -2.32 0.64
C HIS A 37 -8.82 -3.84 0.70
N THR A 38 -9.18 -4.45 -0.43
CA THR A 38 -8.94 -5.85 -0.75
C THR A 38 -8.27 -5.93 -2.11
N ALA A 39 -7.18 -6.69 -2.21
CA ALA A 39 -6.40 -6.80 -3.42
C ALA A 39 -7.13 -7.61 -4.50
N ILE A 40 -7.12 -7.14 -5.75
CA ILE A 40 -7.71 -7.85 -6.90
C ILE A 40 -7.03 -9.21 -7.11
N ARG A 41 -5.70 -9.26 -6.96
CA ARG A 41 -4.88 -10.47 -7.06
C ARG A 41 -4.65 -11.09 -5.69
N GLY A 42 -4.36 -12.39 -5.66
CA GLY A 42 -3.82 -13.05 -4.48
C GLY A 42 -2.48 -12.43 -4.07
N SER A 43 -2.06 -12.68 -2.86
CA SER A 43 -0.80 -12.21 -2.33
C SER A 43 -0.14 -13.31 -1.50
N ARG A 44 1.18 -13.47 -1.61
CA ARG A 44 1.95 -14.40 -0.76
C ARG A 44 1.84 -14.02 0.72
N PHE A 45 1.63 -12.73 0.98
CA PHE A 45 1.27 -12.21 2.29
C PHE A 45 -0.16 -11.71 2.19
N GLU A 46 -1.09 -12.40 2.80
CA GLU A 46 -2.52 -12.14 2.63
C GLU A 46 -2.92 -10.71 2.97
N LYS A 47 -2.42 -10.23 4.12
CA LYS A 47 -2.64 -8.85 4.57
C LYS A 47 -1.33 -8.09 4.51
N PHE A 48 -1.38 -6.89 3.97
CA PHE A 48 -0.23 -6.00 3.94
C PHE A 48 -0.67 -4.53 3.93
N ALA A 49 0.24 -3.66 4.34
CA ALA A 49 -0.01 -2.23 4.31
C ALA A 49 0.92 -1.53 3.32
N VAL A 50 0.43 -0.44 2.72
CA VAL A 50 1.24 0.50 1.96
C VAL A 50 1.50 1.72 2.83
N TYR A 51 2.74 1.88 3.27
CA TYR A 51 3.20 3.04 4.01
C TYR A 51 3.57 4.15 3.02
N PRO A 52 2.96 5.32 3.08
CA PRO A 52 3.20 6.40 2.13
C PRO A 52 4.62 6.95 2.24
N PHE A 53 5.08 7.62 1.20
CA PHE A 53 6.37 8.30 1.19
C PHE A 53 6.39 9.45 2.22
N LEU A 54 7.38 9.43 3.11
CA LEU A 54 7.50 10.36 4.24
C LEU A 54 8.50 11.52 4.03
N HIS A 55 9.03 11.70 2.82
CA HIS A 55 9.98 12.78 2.51
C HIS A 55 11.20 12.83 3.45
N GLY A 56 11.75 11.67 3.81
CA GLY A 56 12.92 11.54 4.66
C GLY A 56 12.65 11.56 6.17
N GLN A 57 11.38 11.63 6.58
CA GLN A 57 11.03 11.45 8.01
C GLN A 57 11.13 9.98 8.42
N ASN A 58 11.35 9.72 9.70
CA ASN A 58 11.34 8.38 10.26
C ASN A 58 9.93 7.76 10.19
N TRP A 59 9.89 6.44 10.08
CA TRP A 59 8.66 5.68 10.25
C TRP A 59 8.28 5.61 11.73
N SER A 60 6.99 5.58 12.04
CA SER A 60 6.49 5.52 13.40
C SER A 60 6.37 4.07 13.90
N LYS A 61 7.01 3.76 15.04
CA LYS A 61 6.85 2.47 15.74
C LYS A 61 5.39 2.17 16.06
N GLN A 62 4.68 3.14 16.59
CA GLN A 62 3.27 2.98 16.95
C GLN A 62 2.41 2.59 15.76
N GLN A 63 2.75 3.08 14.55
CA GLN A 63 2.01 2.71 13.36
C GLN A 63 2.32 1.27 12.92
N PHE A 64 3.56 0.82 13.02
CA PHE A 64 3.88 -0.61 12.81
C PHE A 64 3.16 -1.50 13.82
N GLU A 65 3.16 -1.16 15.10
CA GLU A 65 2.45 -1.87 16.15
C GLU A 65 0.95 -1.96 15.86
N PHE A 66 0.33 -0.86 15.42
CA PHE A 66 -1.07 -0.84 14.99
C PHE A 66 -1.32 -1.74 13.78
N LEU A 67 -0.47 -1.68 12.76
CA LEU A 67 -0.60 -2.53 11.57
C LEU A 67 -0.50 -4.01 11.93
N LYS A 68 0.43 -4.37 12.84
CA LYS A 68 0.56 -5.73 13.36
C LYS A 68 -0.71 -6.17 14.12
N ALA A 69 -1.28 -5.29 14.94
CA ALA A 69 -2.55 -5.56 15.63
C ALA A 69 -3.72 -5.77 14.66
N CYS A 70 -3.67 -5.19 13.45
CA CYS A 70 -4.60 -5.46 12.36
C CYS A 70 -4.31 -6.78 11.61
N GLY A 71 -3.24 -7.50 11.96
CA GLY A 71 -2.76 -8.68 11.25
C GLY A 71 -2.01 -8.37 9.96
N ALA A 72 -1.62 -7.11 9.71
CA ALA A 72 -0.88 -6.66 8.54
C ALA A 72 0.61 -6.45 8.89
N ASN A 73 1.35 -7.54 9.04
CA ASN A 73 2.78 -7.51 9.36
C ASN A 73 3.69 -7.50 8.12
N THR A 74 3.15 -7.36 6.93
CA THR A 74 3.90 -7.06 5.71
C THR A 74 3.67 -5.61 5.34
N VAL A 75 4.74 -4.83 5.13
CA VAL A 75 4.63 -3.40 4.86
C VAL A 75 5.46 -3.02 3.64
N LEU A 76 4.79 -2.39 2.70
CA LEU A 76 5.39 -1.80 1.50
C LEU A 76 5.71 -0.33 1.74
N LEU A 77 6.98 0.02 1.77
CA LEU A 77 7.48 1.37 2.02
C LEU A 77 7.63 2.12 0.70
N MET A 78 6.78 3.12 0.48
CA MET A 78 6.85 3.96 -0.72
C MET A 78 8.06 4.88 -0.68
N GLN A 79 8.79 4.97 -1.78
CA GLN A 79 10.01 5.79 -1.91
C GLN A 79 9.79 7.08 -2.71
N THR A 80 8.59 7.27 -3.26
CA THR A 80 8.22 8.44 -4.06
C THR A 80 6.78 8.85 -3.78
N PRO A 81 6.43 10.13 -4.05
CA PRO A 81 5.05 10.60 -4.01
C PRO A 81 4.11 9.72 -4.84
N ALA A 82 2.89 9.55 -4.37
CA ALA A 82 1.84 8.80 -5.04
C ALA A 82 0.55 9.63 -5.14
N SER A 83 -0.39 9.19 -5.97
CA SER A 83 -1.72 9.81 -6.10
C SER A 83 -2.79 9.03 -5.32
N THR A 84 -2.40 8.35 -4.23
CA THR A 84 -3.35 7.61 -3.40
C THR A 84 -4.02 8.50 -2.37
N PHE A 85 -5.21 8.10 -1.93
CA PHE A 85 -5.95 8.82 -0.90
C PHE A 85 -5.21 8.85 0.44
N SER A 86 -4.55 7.75 0.81
CA SER A 86 -3.71 7.66 1.99
C SER A 86 -2.50 8.61 1.93
N TYR A 87 -1.83 8.73 0.76
CA TYR A 87 -0.74 9.69 0.59
C TYR A 87 -1.23 11.14 0.66
N PHE A 88 -2.39 11.46 0.05
CA PHE A 88 -3.02 12.78 0.18
C PHE A 88 -3.23 13.14 1.65
N ALA A 89 -3.80 12.25 2.47
CA ALA A 89 -4.01 12.50 3.89
C ALA A 89 -2.69 12.70 4.66
N ALA A 90 -1.68 11.89 4.37
CA ALA A 90 -0.37 12.03 4.98
C ALA A 90 0.28 13.37 4.63
N GLN A 91 0.23 13.77 3.36
CA GLN A 91 0.90 14.96 2.86
C GLN A 91 0.16 16.24 3.21
N SER A 92 -1.15 16.29 2.96
CA SER A 92 -1.95 17.51 3.09
C SER A 92 -2.49 17.73 4.50
N CYS A 93 -2.79 16.64 5.23
CA CYS A 93 -3.38 16.72 6.58
C CYS A 93 -2.39 16.36 7.68
N LYS A 94 -1.15 15.97 7.35
CA LYS A 94 -0.15 15.47 8.33
C LYS A 94 -0.69 14.31 9.15
N ALA A 95 -1.49 13.44 8.51
CA ALA A 95 -2.06 12.27 9.13
C ALA A 95 -1.13 11.05 8.95
N HIS A 96 -1.18 10.11 9.87
CA HIS A 96 -0.70 8.77 9.63
C HIS A 96 -1.67 8.10 8.64
N GLY A 97 -1.32 8.10 7.37
CA GLY A 97 -2.16 7.60 6.28
C GLY A 97 -1.65 6.28 5.74
N PHE A 98 -2.52 5.27 5.64
CA PHE A 98 -2.16 3.95 5.12
C PHE A 98 -3.24 3.43 4.19
N THR A 99 -2.82 2.70 3.16
CA THR A 99 -3.68 1.74 2.49
C THR A 99 -3.41 0.38 3.12
N ILE A 100 -4.46 -0.29 3.62
CA ILE A 100 -4.34 -1.61 4.25
C ILE A 100 -5.10 -2.63 3.40
N GLU A 101 -4.36 -3.52 2.76
CA GLU A 101 -4.92 -4.63 1.98
C GLU A 101 -5.23 -5.79 2.92
N LEU A 102 -6.50 -6.12 3.09
CA LEU A 102 -6.99 -7.10 4.05
C LEU A 102 -7.17 -8.51 3.48
N GLY A 103 -6.71 -8.73 2.26
CA GLY A 103 -6.77 -10.00 1.57
C GLY A 103 -7.31 -9.88 0.14
N LYS A 104 -7.60 -11.01 -0.49
CA LYS A 104 -8.10 -11.05 -1.87
C LYS A 104 -9.56 -10.61 -1.95
N ALA A 105 -9.87 -9.73 -2.90
CA ALA A 105 -11.23 -9.30 -3.21
C ALA A 105 -12.13 -10.49 -3.58
N ARG A 106 -13.33 -10.52 -3.02
CA ARG A 106 -14.39 -11.48 -3.30
C ARG A 106 -15.64 -10.73 -3.74
N PRO A 107 -16.58 -11.37 -4.42
CA PRO A 107 -17.89 -10.77 -4.69
C PRO A 107 -18.54 -10.27 -3.39
N PHE A 108 -19.33 -9.20 -3.50
CA PHE A 108 -20.00 -8.60 -2.34
C PHE A 108 -20.80 -9.65 -1.54
N GLY A 109 -20.61 -9.65 -0.22
CA GLY A 109 -21.26 -10.62 0.68
C GLY A 109 -20.59 -12.00 0.74
N GLN A 110 -19.52 -12.26 -0.04
CA GLN A 110 -18.83 -13.56 -0.07
C GLN A 110 -17.47 -13.54 0.64
N ASN A 111 -17.15 -12.46 1.33
CA ASN A 111 -15.95 -12.41 2.14
C ASN A 111 -16.12 -13.24 3.42
N ASP A 112 -15.11 -14.02 3.76
CA ASP A 112 -15.01 -14.65 5.09
C ASP A 112 -14.62 -13.57 6.11
N MET A 113 -15.61 -13.08 6.84
CA MET A 113 -15.43 -11.99 7.80
C MET A 113 -14.54 -12.36 8.99
N SER A 114 -14.34 -13.66 9.28
CA SER A 114 -13.41 -14.11 10.33
C SER A 114 -11.96 -13.69 10.02
N ARG A 115 -11.59 -13.61 8.75
CA ARG A 115 -10.26 -13.18 8.31
C ARG A 115 -9.96 -11.70 8.59
N PHE A 116 -11.00 -10.90 8.82
CA PHE A 116 -10.89 -9.47 9.16
C PHE A 116 -11.01 -9.19 10.66
N ALA A 117 -11.13 -10.22 11.49
CA ALA A 117 -11.42 -10.08 12.92
C ALA A 117 -10.38 -9.22 13.65
N GLU A 118 -9.08 -9.44 13.41
CA GLU A 118 -7.99 -8.66 14.03
C GLU A 118 -8.08 -7.18 13.66
N ALA A 119 -8.22 -6.88 12.38
CA ALA A 119 -8.37 -5.50 11.91
C ALA A 119 -9.64 -4.84 12.47
N ALA A 120 -10.76 -5.58 12.54
CA ALA A 120 -12.01 -5.07 13.12
C ALA A 120 -11.87 -4.77 14.61
N VAL A 121 -11.18 -5.62 15.37
CA VAL A 121 -10.91 -5.41 16.81
C VAL A 121 -10.02 -4.18 17.01
N ALA A 122 -8.89 -4.10 16.30
CA ALA A 122 -7.96 -2.99 16.39
C ALA A 122 -8.60 -1.64 16.02
N LEU A 123 -9.36 -1.59 14.94
CA LEU A 123 -10.06 -0.38 14.49
C LEU A 123 -11.17 0.03 15.47
N ARG A 124 -11.93 -0.90 16.03
CA ARG A 124 -12.95 -0.59 17.04
C ARG A 124 -12.33 -0.04 18.32
N ALA A 125 -11.24 -0.64 18.80
CA ALA A 125 -10.51 -0.12 19.96
C ALA A 125 -10.03 1.32 19.70
N LEU A 126 -9.44 1.57 18.54
CA LEU A 126 -8.98 2.90 18.16
C LEU A 126 -10.12 3.94 18.13
N ILE A 127 -11.27 3.59 17.54
CA ILE A 127 -12.41 4.51 17.37
C ILE A 127 -13.12 4.77 18.70
N SER A 128 -13.25 3.77 19.56
CA SER A 128 -13.94 3.89 20.84
C SER A 128 -13.08 4.48 21.96
N GLY A 129 -11.78 4.72 21.72
CA GLY A 129 -10.82 5.09 22.76
C GLY A 129 -10.56 3.95 23.75
N GLY A 130 -10.85 2.70 23.36
CA GLY A 130 -10.56 1.51 24.14
C GLY A 130 -9.07 1.16 24.13
N GLU A 131 -8.70 0.23 25.00
CA GLU A 131 -7.33 -0.29 25.03
C GLU A 131 -7.04 -1.09 23.76
N LEU A 132 -6.04 -0.64 23.00
CA LEU A 132 -5.48 -1.39 21.87
C LEU A 132 -4.33 -2.27 22.37
N ILE A 133 -4.54 -3.58 22.31
CA ILE A 133 -3.49 -4.53 22.64
C ILE A 133 -2.49 -4.56 21.49
N THR A 134 -1.33 -3.98 21.70
CA THR A 134 -0.20 -3.99 20.78
C THR A 134 1.00 -4.70 21.43
N THR A 135 1.92 -5.16 20.60
CA THR A 135 3.25 -5.60 21.05
C THR A 135 4.27 -4.57 20.60
N GLU A 136 5.29 -4.34 21.41
CA GLU A 136 6.37 -3.43 21.06
C GLU A 136 6.95 -3.76 19.68
N PHE A 137 7.33 -2.72 18.93
CA PHE A 137 7.90 -2.88 17.60
C PHE A 137 9.19 -3.70 17.65
N ASN A 138 9.19 -4.79 16.90
CA ASN A 138 10.37 -5.58 16.58
C ASN A 138 10.40 -5.80 15.07
N GLU A 139 11.45 -5.33 14.40
CA GLU A 139 11.59 -5.47 12.93
C GLU A 139 11.49 -6.92 12.47
N ALA A 140 11.97 -7.88 13.26
CA ALA A 140 11.90 -9.30 12.93
C ALA A 140 10.48 -9.88 12.79
N ASP A 141 9.47 -9.17 13.32
CA ASP A 141 8.08 -9.57 13.21
C ASP A 141 7.44 -9.14 11.87
N PHE A 142 8.18 -8.41 11.04
CA PHE A 142 7.66 -7.82 9.81
C PHE A 142 8.39 -8.32 8.57
N HIS A 143 7.64 -8.37 7.47
CA HIS A 143 8.18 -8.46 6.12
C HIS A 143 8.16 -7.05 5.52
N LEU A 144 9.31 -6.39 5.50
CA LEU A 144 9.44 -5.01 5.03
C LEU A 144 9.98 -4.99 3.60
N TYR A 145 9.30 -4.27 2.73
CA TYR A 145 9.68 -4.11 1.34
C TYR A 145 9.74 -2.62 0.97
N GLU A 146 10.75 -2.23 0.22
CA GLU A 146 10.76 -0.90 -0.42
C GLU A 146 10.44 -0.99 -1.90
N VAL A 147 9.75 0.02 -2.42
CA VAL A 147 9.53 0.17 -3.86
C VAL A 147 10.82 0.65 -4.49
N ARG A 148 11.36 -0.15 -5.42
CA ARG A 148 12.54 0.21 -6.19
C ARG A 148 12.22 1.02 -7.43
N ARG A 149 11.24 0.56 -8.18
CA ARG A 149 10.83 1.16 -9.46
C ARG A 149 9.41 0.80 -9.85
N SER A 150 8.86 1.63 -10.73
CA SER A 150 7.61 1.37 -11.41
C SER A 150 7.88 0.94 -12.84
N ILE A 151 7.11 -0.03 -13.34
CA ILE A 151 7.06 -0.36 -14.76
C ILE A 151 5.72 0.15 -15.28
N ASN A 152 5.78 1.07 -16.24
CA ASN A 152 4.60 1.67 -16.86
C ASN A 152 4.31 1.00 -18.19
N LYS A 153 3.03 0.95 -18.56
CA LYS A 153 2.59 0.63 -19.91
C LYS A 153 2.79 1.86 -20.78
N ASN A 154 3.71 1.81 -21.76
CA ASN A 154 3.97 2.96 -22.63
C ASN A 154 3.29 2.82 -23.99
N THR A 155 3.01 1.58 -24.45
CA THR A 155 2.32 1.32 -25.72
C THR A 155 1.29 0.20 -25.57
N GLU A 156 0.49 -0.03 -26.60
CA GLU A 156 -0.45 -1.17 -26.65
C GLU A 156 0.27 -2.53 -26.84
N ALA A 157 1.56 -2.52 -27.17
CA ALA A 157 2.38 -3.73 -27.27
C ALA A 157 2.82 -4.28 -25.89
N PHE A 158 2.52 -3.57 -24.80
CA PHE A 158 2.90 -3.97 -23.45
C PHE A 158 2.34 -5.36 -23.10
N LYS A 159 3.23 -6.25 -22.66
CA LYS A 159 2.88 -7.62 -22.23
C LYS A 159 3.62 -8.00 -20.96
N LEU A 160 2.93 -8.73 -20.07
CA LEU A 160 3.53 -9.44 -18.95
C LEU A 160 3.91 -10.87 -19.37
N HIS A 161 5.04 -11.38 -18.90
CA HIS A 161 5.59 -12.70 -19.24
C HIS A 161 5.47 -13.73 -18.11
N PHE A 162 4.44 -13.58 -17.29
CA PHE A 162 4.08 -14.51 -16.24
C PHE A 162 2.55 -14.72 -16.21
N ALA A 163 2.09 -15.72 -15.46
CA ALA A 163 0.68 -16.10 -15.42
C ALA A 163 -0.20 -14.98 -14.84
N ASP A 164 -1.42 -14.84 -15.39
CA ASP A 164 -2.39 -13.81 -14.93
C ASP A 164 -2.78 -13.92 -13.47
N ASN A 165 -2.67 -15.11 -12.88
CA ASN A 165 -3.01 -15.37 -11.49
C ASN A 165 -1.81 -15.29 -10.53
N ILE A 166 -0.66 -14.78 -11.00
CA ILE A 166 0.52 -14.59 -10.18
C ILE A 166 0.19 -13.76 -8.93
N GLU A 167 0.72 -14.15 -7.80
CA GLU A 167 0.50 -13.45 -6.54
C GLU A 167 1.44 -12.25 -6.38
N ASN A 168 0.95 -11.24 -5.68
CA ASN A 168 1.81 -10.16 -5.20
C ASN A 168 2.96 -10.72 -4.34
N PHE A 169 4.10 -10.05 -4.36
CA PHE A 169 5.35 -10.45 -3.69
C PHE A 169 5.98 -11.74 -4.24
N THR A 170 5.60 -12.18 -5.44
CA THR A 170 6.33 -13.27 -6.11
C THR A 170 7.69 -12.76 -6.58
N THR A 171 8.73 -13.50 -6.23
CA THR A 171 10.12 -13.29 -6.67
C THR A 171 10.42 -14.11 -7.91
N PHE A 172 11.38 -13.65 -8.69
CA PHE A 172 11.89 -14.33 -9.88
C PHE A 172 13.42 -14.29 -9.87
N GLU A 173 14.05 -15.19 -10.63
CA GLU A 173 15.49 -15.22 -10.78
C GLU A 173 16.03 -13.96 -11.47
N LEU A 174 17.23 -13.54 -11.10
CA LEU A 174 17.94 -12.41 -11.69
C LEU A 174 17.99 -12.55 -13.23
N GLY A 175 17.67 -11.48 -13.95
CA GLY A 175 17.63 -11.46 -15.41
C GLY A 175 16.35 -12.01 -16.05
N THR A 176 15.42 -12.60 -15.29
CA THR A 176 14.11 -13.03 -15.81
C THR A 176 13.38 -11.87 -16.44
N VAL A 177 12.92 -12.02 -17.70
CA VAL A 177 12.10 -11.03 -18.38
C VAL A 177 10.68 -11.08 -17.82
N LEU A 178 10.24 -10.02 -17.18
CA LEU A 178 8.93 -9.91 -16.54
C LEU A 178 7.87 -9.27 -17.43
N ALA A 179 8.30 -8.33 -18.26
CA ALA A 179 7.44 -7.63 -19.20
C ALA A 179 8.23 -7.18 -20.44
N SER A 180 7.51 -6.88 -21.51
CA SER A 180 8.05 -6.21 -22.69
C SER A 180 7.09 -5.14 -23.19
N ASP A 181 7.64 -4.10 -23.83
CA ASP A 181 6.88 -3.01 -24.44
C ASP A 181 7.66 -2.44 -25.63
N GLU A 182 7.19 -2.71 -26.86
CA GLU A 182 7.77 -2.21 -28.12
C GLU A 182 9.31 -2.32 -28.20
N GLY A 183 9.83 -3.56 -28.00
CA GLY A 183 11.26 -3.86 -28.07
C GLY A 183 12.05 -3.58 -26.79
N VAL A 184 11.44 -2.99 -25.77
CA VAL A 184 12.02 -2.83 -24.42
C VAL A 184 11.67 -4.04 -23.56
N GLU A 185 12.66 -4.65 -22.92
CA GLU A 185 12.45 -5.72 -21.94
C GLU A 185 12.67 -5.21 -20.53
N TYR A 186 11.73 -5.53 -19.64
CA TYR A 186 11.81 -5.26 -18.22
C TYR A 186 12.18 -6.55 -17.48
N LYS A 187 13.38 -6.57 -16.91
CA LYS A 187 13.95 -7.76 -16.25
C LYS A 187 14.04 -7.57 -14.75
N VAL A 188 14.19 -8.67 -14.03
CA VAL A 188 14.64 -8.65 -12.64
C VAL A 188 16.08 -8.13 -12.61
N GLU A 189 16.30 -7.03 -11.88
CA GLU A 189 17.59 -6.32 -11.88
C GLU A 189 18.46 -6.64 -10.66
N VAL A 190 17.83 -7.09 -9.57
CA VAL A 190 18.55 -7.46 -8.35
C VAL A 190 17.94 -8.72 -7.75
N GLU A 191 18.75 -9.48 -7.06
CA GLU A 191 18.32 -10.69 -6.35
C GLU A 191 17.28 -10.35 -5.28
N GLY A 192 16.24 -11.19 -5.16
CA GLY A 192 15.14 -10.99 -4.22
C GLY A 192 14.12 -9.93 -4.63
N GLU A 193 14.25 -9.33 -5.81
CA GLU A 193 13.23 -8.41 -6.35
C GLU A 193 11.93 -9.16 -6.59
N ALA A 194 10.82 -8.57 -6.16
CA ALA A 194 9.48 -9.13 -6.28
C ALA A 194 8.53 -8.16 -7.00
N ILE A 195 7.46 -8.71 -7.57
CA ILE A 195 6.42 -7.93 -8.22
C ILE A 195 5.27 -7.62 -7.26
N ILE A 196 4.62 -6.45 -7.44
CA ILE A 196 3.37 -6.12 -6.76
C ILE A 196 2.44 -5.31 -7.67
N PHE A 197 1.13 -5.57 -7.53
CA PHE A 197 0.06 -4.92 -8.30
C PHE A 197 0.20 -5.03 -9.83
N PRO A 198 0.56 -6.19 -10.42
CA PRO A 198 0.67 -6.30 -11.85
C PRO A 198 -0.71 -6.19 -12.53
N ASN A 199 -0.83 -5.26 -13.48
CA ASN A 199 -2.05 -5.02 -14.26
C ASN A 199 -1.70 -4.53 -15.68
N PRO A 200 -1.71 -5.38 -16.72
CA PRO A 200 -1.41 -4.97 -18.09
C PRO A 200 -2.56 -4.20 -18.76
N LYS A 201 -3.76 -4.16 -18.12
CA LYS A 201 -4.96 -3.51 -18.65
C LYS A 201 -5.05 -2.03 -18.30
N VAL A 202 -4.05 -1.46 -17.66
CA VAL A 202 -4.00 -0.02 -17.39
C VAL A 202 -3.90 0.78 -18.69
N ALA A 203 -4.31 2.04 -18.66
CA ALA A 203 -4.16 2.95 -19.79
C ALA A 203 -2.66 3.23 -20.07
N ILE A 204 -2.34 3.60 -21.30
CA ILE A 204 -1.00 4.04 -21.70
C ILE A 204 -0.54 5.18 -20.78
N GLY A 205 0.72 5.13 -20.35
CA GLY A 205 1.33 6.03 -19.40
C GLY A 205 1.08 5.69 -17.93
N GLN A 206 0.19 4.72 -17.63
CA GLN A 206 -0.09 4.31 -16.26
C GLN A 206 0.84 3.17 -15.80
N ARG A 207 1.01 3.08 -14.49
CA ARG A 207 1.81 2.05 -13.84
C ARG A 207 1.18 0.67 -14.04
N ALA A 208 1.89 -0.23 -14.72
CA ALA A 208 1.48 -1.61 -14.93
C ALA A 208 1.91 -2.54 -13.79
N MET A 209 3.02 -2.25 -13.09
CA MET A 209 3.42 -2.97 -11.86
C MET A 209 4.48 -2.19 -11.09
N LEU A 210 4.70 -2.57 -9.84
CA LEU A 210 5.84 -2.14 -9.03
C LEU A 210 6.82 -3.29 -8.85
N MET A 211 8.10 -2.93 -8.80
CA MET A 211 9.18 -3.80 -8.38
C MET A 211 9.61 -3.41 -6.97
N VAL A 212 9.67 -4.40 -6.09
CA VAL A 212 9.96 -4.21 -4.66
C VAL A 212 11.07 -5.16 -4.22
N LYS A 213 11.78 -4.81 -3.16
CA LYS A 213 12.77 -5.71 -2.55
C LYS A 213 12.66 -5.65 -1.02
N PRO A 214 13.05 -6.71 -0.31
CA PRO A 214 13.20 -6.67 1.13
C PRO A 214 14.16 -5.56 1.58
N VAL A 215 13.84 -4.92 2.70
CA VAL A 215 14.65 -3.83 3.28
C VAL A 215 14.62 -3.89 4.80
N SER A 216 15.70 -3.42 5.43
CA SER A 216 15.72 -3.12 6.87
C SER A 216 15.41 -1.65 7.11
N VAL A 217 14.69 -1.38 8.20
CA VAL A 217 14.37 -0.03 8.68
C VAL A 217 15.19 0.35 9.92
N ALA A 218 16.22 -0.43 10.27
CA ALA A 218 17.09 -0.17 11.41
C ALA A 218 17.61 1.28 11.41
N GLY A 219 17.45 1.98 12.55
CA GLY A 219 17.84 3.38 12.70
C GLY A 219 16.95 4.43 12.02
N LYS A 220 15.84 4.01 11.38
CA LYS A 220 14.89 4.91 10.69
C LYS A 220 13.47 4.84 11.26
N VAL A 221 13.31 4.23 12.42
CA VAL A 221 12.02 4.08 13.12
C VAL A 221 12.09 4.81 14.46
N SER A 222 11.09 5.63 14.76
CA SER A 222 11.02 6.45 15.98
C SER A 222 9.67 6.31 16.69
#